data_5a3fe60a365f4c558b37c81d775f73c6
#
_entry.id   5a3fe60a365f4c558b37c81d775f73c6
#
_cell.length_a   1.000
_cell.length_b   1.000
_cell.length_c   1.000
_cell.angle_alpha   90.00
_cell.angle_beta   90.00
_cell.angle_gamma   90.00
#
_symmetry.space_group_name_H-M   'P 1'
#
loop_
_entity.id
_entity.type
_entity.pdbx_description
1 polymer ?
#
loop_
_entity_poly.entity_id
_entity_poly.type
_entity_poly.pdbx_seq_one_letter_code
_entity_poly.pdbx_strand_id
1 'polypeptide(L)'
;MKVILSVALLGLSASTIFAQTTDEPAPIRVDVDIVNVLCTVADKHGGLVTDLGKDDFEIREDGRQQAIRYFTQETDLPLTVAMLVDVSGSVREVLAEEREAAGRFFDTVLRPSDHALLLGFSSTLVLWQDFTASSERLKKALGQLHAIPFRGLPAIGQSMPGTLLYDAAYQTAKGKLARVPGRKAMLIVSDGLDNGSQEHLDDAIEAVQATNTIVYGVCYDQKFSGCSFLKNLAEPTGGRMFEAGKKRTIEEIFQIIEQELRSQYSIGFAPINAAHDGKFRKLQVKVHTPGLRVSVRRGYYAPRP
;
A
#
# COMPACT_ATOMS: atom_id res chain seq x y z
N MET A 1 53.95 -54.00 -71.44
CA MET A 1 53.89 -53.13 -70.22
C MET A 1 52.44 -53.02 -69.87
N LYS A 2 52.03 -53.86 -68.89
CA LYS A 2 50.58 -53.95 -68.46
C LYS A 2 50.43 -53.15 -67.20
N VAL A 3 49.47 -52.15 -67.25
CA VAL A 3 49.11 -51.37 -66.11
C VAL A 3 47.81 -51.98 -65.53
N ILE A 4 47.90 -52.40 -64.27
CA ILE A 4 46.77 -52.96 -63.52
C ILE A 4 46.13 -51.82 -62.76
N LEU A 5 44.84 -51.61 -63.05
CA LEU A 5 43.98 -50.58 -62.35
C LEU A 5 43.25 -51.31 -61.22
N SER A 6 43.61 -50.98 -59.98
CA SER A 6 42.86 -51.46 -58.78
C SER A 6 41.73 -50.49 -58.45
N VAL A 7 40.52 -50.98 -58.48
CA VAL A 7 39.36 -50.29 -58.04
C VAL A 7 39.12 -50.59 -56.56
N ALA A 8 39.19 -49.57 -55.70
CA ALA A 8 38.82 -49.65 -54.26
C ALA A 8 37.33 -49.32 -54.09
N LEU A 9 36.61 -50.33 -53.60
CA LEU A 9 35.17 -50.15 -53.23
C LEU A 9 35.08 -49.59 -51.83
N LEU A 10 34.65 -48.34 -51.66
CA LEU A 10 34.31 -47.77 -50.36
C LEU A 10 32.87 -48.16 -49.98
N GLY A 11 32.73 -48.98 -48.95
CA GLY A 11 31.46 -49.31 -48.34
C GLY A 11 30.97 -48.16 -47.43
N LEU A 12 29.88 -47.58 -47.78
CA LEU A 12 29.20 -46.56 -46.96
C LEU A 12 28.24 -47.26 -46.00
N SER A 13 28.64 -47.36 -44.71
CA SER A 13 27.76 -47.84 -43.64
C SER A 13 26.89 -46.67 -43.15
N ALA A 14 25.62 -46.71 -43.44
CA ALA A 14 24.63 -45.77 -42.92
C ALA A 14 24.27 -46.18 -41.48
N SER A 15 24.79 -45.40 -40.51
CA SER A 15 24.37 -45.52 -39.09
C SER A 15 23.07 -44.73 -38.91
N THR A 16 21.97 -45.45 -38.75
CA THR A 16 20.68 -44.86 -38.33
C THR A 16 20.74 -44.47 -36.85
N ILE A 17 20.85 -43.17 -36.60
CA ILE A 17 20.69 -42.59 -35.24
C ILE A 17 19.22 -42.59 -34.91
N PHE A 18 18.78 -43.50 -34.03
CA PHE A 18 17.50 -43.40 -33.37
C PHE A 18 17.55 -42.23 -32.36
N ALA A 19 16.96 -41.10 -32.70
CA ALA A 19 16.70 -40.05 -31.74
C ALA A 19 15.58 -40.52 -30.77
N GLN A 20 15.99 -40.89 -29.57
CA GLN A 20 15.04 -41.06 -28.47
C GLN A 20 14.50 -39.68 -28.10
N THR A 21 13.27 -39.37 -28.49
CA THR A 21 12.52 -38.23 -27.92
C THR A 21 12.18 -38.62 -26.49
N THR A 22 12.91 -38.11 -25.52
CA THR A 22 12.50 -38.11 -24.12
C THR A 22 11.32 -37.15 -24.03
N ASP A 23 10.12 -37.69 -23.99
CA ASP A 23 8.88 -36.97 -23.64
C ASP A 23 9.00 -36.62 -22.15
N GLU A 24 9.72 -35.56 -21.80
CA GLU A 24 9.62 -34.98 -20.46
C GLU A 24 8.23 -34.40 -20.34
N PRO A 25 7.45 -34.82 -19.34
CA PRO A 25 6.13 -34.23 -19.13
C PRO A 25 6.28 -32.74 -18.89
N ALA A 26 5.58 -31.93 -19.70
CA ALA A 26 5.61 -30.49 -19.54
C ALA A 26 5.26 -30.13 -18.09
N PRO A 27 6.04 -29.24 -17.46
CA PRO A 27 5.78 -28.86 -16.07
C PRO A 27 4.36 -28.31 -15.95
N ILE A 28 3.56 -28.92 -15.10
CA ILE A 28 2.21 -28.45 -14.78
C ILE A 28 2.38 -27.11 -14.06
N ARG A 29 2.18 -26.01 -14.76
CA ARG A 29 2.10 -24.69 -14.15
C ARG A 29 0.73 -24.55 -13.51
N VAL A 30 0.69 -24.65 -12.20
CA VAL A 30 -0.49 -24.31 -11.42
C VAL A 30 -0.31 -22.84 -11.01
N ASP A 31 -1.02 -21.93 -11.67
CA ASP A 31 -1.11 -20.54 -11.20
C ASP A 31 -1.98 -20.56 -9.93
N VAL A 32 -1.34 -20.40 -8.81
CA VAL A 32 -2.02 -20.26 -7.51
C VAL A 32 -1.99 -18.79 -7.13
N ASP A 33 -3.15 -18.17 -7.14
CA ASP A 33 -3.31 -16.82 -6.61
C ASP A 33 -2.99 -16.81 -5.11
N ILE A 34 -2.02 -16.01 -4.73
CA ILE A 34 -1.69 -15.80 -3.34
C ILE A 34 -2.20 -14.44 -2.90
N VAL A 35 -3.09 -14.45 -1.93
CA VAL A 35 -3.52 -13.23 -1.25
C VAL A 35 -2.54 -12.94 -0.13
N ASN A 36 -1.83 -11.82 -0.25
CA ASN A 36 -0.95 -11.33 0.79
C ASN A 36 -1.68 -10.33 1.69
N VAL A 37 -1.60 -10.53 2.99
CA VAL A 37 -2.25 -9.72 4.02
C VAL A 37 -1.20 -9.19 4.96
N LEU A 38 -1.03 -7.87 4.97
CA LEU A 38 -0.18 -7.18 5.94
C LEU A 38 -1.01 -6.87 7.19
N CYS A 39 -0.44 -7.14 8.36
CA CYS A 39 -1.08 -6.78 9.63
C CYS A 39 -0.02 -6.37 10.66
N THR A 40 -0.46 -5.55 11.63
CA THR A 40 0.31 -5.24 12.84
C THR A 40 -0.41 -5.81 14.05
N VAL A 41 0.36 -6.21 15.06
CA VAL A 41 -0.17 -6.71 16.32
C VAL A 41 0.31 -5.79 17.45
N ALA A 42 -0.61 -5.38 18.30
CA ALA A 42 -0.31 -4.53 19.44
C ALA A 42 -0.94 -5.10 20.72
N ASP A 43 -0.31 -4.85 21.85
CA ASP A 43 -0.84 -5.14 23.16
C ASP A 43 -1.94 -4.13 23.58
N LYS A 44 -2.50 -4.32 24.77
CA LYS A 44 -3.54 -3.43 25.34
C LYS A 44 -3.04 -2.01 25.62
N HIS A 45 -1.74 -1.79 25.70
CA HIS A 45 -1.11 -0.50 25.92
C HIS A 45 -0.68 0.17 24.62
N GLY A 46 -0.82 -0.52 23.49
CA GLY A 46 -0.43 -0.04 22.14
C GLY A 46 1.02 -0.36 21.78
N GLY A 47 1.74 -1.13 22.62
CA GLY A 47 3.07 -1.65 22.28
C GLY A 47 2.99 -2.67 21.16
N LEU A 48 3.87 -2.55 20.16
CA LEU A 48 3.90 -3.47 19.03
C LEU A 48 4.51 -4.81 19.47
N VAL A 49 3.87 -5.89 19.07
CA VAL A 49 4.31 -7.27 19.30
C VAL A 49 4.88 -7.81 18.02
N THR A 50 6.17 -8.18 18.03
CA THR A 50 6.94 -8.52 16.82
C THR A 50 7.59 -9.91 16.87
N ASP A 51 7.28 -10.71 17.89
CA ASP A 51 7.89 -12.01 18.14
C ASP A 51 6.93 -13.20 17.94
N LEU A 52 5.78 -12.96 17.27
CA LEU A 52 4.80 -14.01 16.98
C LEU A 52 5.22 -14.86 15.78
N GLY A 53 4.93 -16.15 15.87
CA GLY A 53 5.14 -17.12 14.80
C GLY A 53 3.87 -17.36 13.96
N LYS A 54 4.03 -18.12 12.87
CA LYS A 54 2.92 -18.50 11.98
C LYS A 54 1.75 -19.15 12.72
N ASP A 55 2.05 -20.00 13.69
CA ASP A 55 1.05 -20.80 14.40
C ASP A 55 0.26 -19.98 15.43
N ASP A 56 0.69 -18.75 15.72
CA ASP A 56 -0.06 -17.82 16.56
C ASP A 56 -1.23 -17.17 15.81
N PHE A 57 -1.29 -17.30 14.47
CA PHE A 57 -2.28 -16.63 13.64
C PHE A 57 -3.34 -17.56 13.09
N GLU A 58 -4.58 -17.08 13.06
CA GLU A 58 -5.69 -17.65 12.33
C GLU A 58 -6.20 -16.63 11.31
N ILE A 59 -6.36 -17.05 10.05
CA ILE A 59 -6.94 -16.21 8.99
C ILE A 59 -8.22 -16.84 8.46
N ARG A 60 -9.25 -16.01 8.27
CA ARG A 60 -10.53 -16.41 7.67
C ARG A 60 -10.89 -15.49 6.51
N GLU A 61 -11.38 -16.08 5.45
CA GLU A 61 -11.99 -15.42 4.30
C GLU A 61 -13.48 -15.79 4.25
N ASP A 62 -14.37 -14.81 4.24
CA ASP A 62 -15.82 -14.98 4.28
C ASP A 62 -16.29 -15.99 5.36
N GLY A 63 -15.63 -15.95 6.52
CA GLY A 63 -15.87 -16.83 7.66
C GLY A 63 -15.22 -18.22 7.56
N ARG A 64 -14.66 -18.62 6.41
CA ARG A 64 -13.96 -19.90 6.21
C ARG A 64 -12.48 -19.77 6.55
N GLN A 65 -11.97 -20.65 7.38
CA GLN A 65 -10.55 -20.69 7.74
C GLN A 65 -9.71 -21.01 6.51
N GLN A 66 -8.59 -20.28 6.36
CA GLN A 66 -7.63 -20.42 5.27
C GLN A 66 -6.31 -20.98 5.81
N ALA A 67 -5.64 -21.81 5.01
CA ALA A 67 -4.32 -22.31 5.35
C ALA A 67 -3.26 -21.25 5.04
N ILE A 68 -2.50 -20.82 6.04
CA ILE A 68 -1.36 -19.92 5.86
C ILE A 68 -0.27 -20.67 5.10
N ARG A 69 0.08 -20.20 3.90
CA ARG A 69 1.13 -20.76 3.04
C ARG A 69 2.46 -20.07 3.25
N TYR A 70 2.44 -18.75 3.38
CA TYR A 70 3.61 -17.93 3.59
C TYR A 70 3.41 -17.08 4.84
N PHE A 71 4.48 -16.93 5.60
CA PHE A 71 4.50 -16.10 6.79
C PHE A 71 5.89 -15.49 6.92
N THR A 72 5.95 -14.18 6.95
CA THR A 72 7.19 -13.44 7.19
C THR A 72 6.91 -12.22 8.06
N GLN A 73 7.92 -11.79 8.77
CA GLN A 73 7.94 -10.46 9.37
C GLN A 73 8.58 -9.51 8.35
N GLU A 74 7.77 -8.62 7.81
CA GLU A 74 8.14 -7.78 6.68
C GLU A 74 9.00 -6.58 7.13
N THR A 75 10.28 -6.81 7.37
CA THR A 75 11.21 -5.72 7.66
C THR A 75 12.01 -5.25 6.43
N ASP A 76 12.18 -6.10 5.42
CA ASP A 76 13.15 -5.90 4.33
C ASP A 76 12.54 -5.60 2.96
N LEU A 77 11.24 -5.80 2.76
CA LEU A 77 10.60 -5.44 1.49
C LEU A 77 10.57 -3.92 1.31
N PRO A 78 10.87 -3.43 0.09
CA PRO A 78 10.79 -2.01 -0.23
C PRO A 78 9.43 -1.41 0.13
N LEU A 79 9.45 -0.26 0.76
CA LEU A 79 8.27 0.50 1.15
C LEU A 79 8.11 1.72 0.23
N THR A 80 6.90 1.91 -0.27
CA THR A 80 6.53 3.14 -0.97
C THR A 80 5.54 3.93 -0.13
N VAL A 81 5.88 5.18 0.18
CA VAL A 81 5.04 6.09 0.98
C VAL A 81 4.47 7.18 0.08
N ALA A 82 3.16 7.29 0.01
CA ALA A 82 2.49 8.45 -0.55
C ALA A 82 2.05 9.37 0.59
N MET A 83 2.69 10.55 0.71
CA MET A 83 2.28 11.56 1.67
C MET A 83 1.36 12.57 1.00
N LEU A 84 0.14 12.69 1.49
CA LEU A 84 -0.88 13.62 1.06
C LEU A 84 -1.06 14.67 2.16
N VAL A 85 -0.78 15.92 1.84
CA VAL A 85 -0.90 17.04 2.78
C VAL A 85 -2.04 17.94 2.34
N ASP A 86 -2.96 18.18 3.23
CA ASP A 86 -3.99 19.18 3.04
C ASP A 86 -3.36 20.58 2.99
N VAL A 87 -3.58 21.28 1.90
CA VAL A 87 -3.11 22.66 1.68
C VAL A 87 -4.27 23.63 1.51
N SER A 88 -5.42 23.31 2.09
CA SER A 88 -6.58 24.20 2.14
C SER A 88 -6.32 25.41 3.04
N GLY A 89 -7.20 26.39 2.98
CA GLY A 89 -7.03 27.64 3.73
C GLY A 89 -7.07 27.48 5.24
N SER A 90 -7.71 26.44 5.75
CA SER A 90 -7.86 26.13 7.18
C SER A 90 -6.54 25.69 7.86
N VAL A 91 -5.55 25.23 7.09
CA VAL A 91 -4.34 24.61 7.64
C VAL A 91 -3.11 25.51 7.70
N ARG A 92 -3.23 26.79 7.37
CA ARG A 92 -2.10 27.72 7.28
C ARG A 92 -1.27 27.82 8.57
N GLU A 93 -1.91 27.74 9.72
CA GLU A 93 -1.27 27.92 11.03
C GLU A 93 -0.46 26.69 11.44
N VAL A 94 -0.84 25.48 10.99
CA VAL A 94 -0.22 24.21 11.38
C VAL A 94 0.84 23.76 10.38
N LEU A 95 0.80 24.29 9.16
CA LEU A 95 1.62 23.83 8.03
C LEU A 95 3.14 23.88 8.28
N ALA A 96 3.64 24.78 9.15
CA ALA A 96 5.08 24.88 9.45
C ALA A 96 5.55 23.71 10.32
N GLU A 97 4.78 23.36 11.36
CA GLU A 97 5.07 22.21 12.24
C GLU A 97 4.95 20.90 11.49
N GLU A 98 3.92 20.78 10.63
CA GLU A 98 3.72 19.61 9.77
C GLU A 98 4.88 19.36 8.83
N ARG A 99 5.42 20.40 8.19
CA ARG A 99 6.57 20.31 7.29
C ARG A 99 7.82 19.80 7.99
N GLU A 100 8.08 20.32 9.19
CA GLU A 100 9.24 19.93 9.96
C GLU A 100 9.13 18.48 10.42
N ALA A 101 7.98 18.08 10.97
CA ALA A 101 7.70 16.72 11.40
C ALA A 101 7.74 15.73 10.22
N ALA A 102 7.12 16.08 9.07
CA ALA A 102 7.17 15.28 7.86
C ALA A 102 8.58 15.14 7.29
N GLY A 103 9.38 16.20 7.38
CA GLY A 103 10.80 16.17 7.00
C GLY A 103 11.60 15.17 7.83
N ARG A 104 11.45 15.19 9.15
CA ARG A 104 12.07 14.22 10.07
C ARG A 104 11.57 12.79 9.81
N PHE A 105 10.28 12.62 9.57
CA PHE A 105 9.71 11.33 9.20
C PHE A 105 10.37 10.73 7.95
N PHE A 106 10.57 11.51 6.89
CA PHE A 106 11.25 11.02 5.70
C PHE A 106 12.71 10.64 5.96
N ASP A 107 13.41 11.37 6.85
CA ASP A 107 14.79 11.04 7.22
C ASP A 107 14.88 9.69 7.95
N THR A 108 13.88 9.32 8.72
CA THR A 108 13.88 8.10 9.54
C THR A 108 13.22 6.92 8.84
N VAL A 109 12.13 7.15 8.10
CA VAL A 109 11.35 6.06 7.50
C VAL A 109 11.96 5.51 6.22
N LEU A 110 12.65 6.35 5.41
CA LEU A 110 13.16 5.92 4.12
C LEU A 110 14.52 5.21 4.24
N ARG A 111 14.54 3.95 3.83
CA ARG A 111 15.77 3.18 3.59
C ARG A 111 16.20 3.35 2.13
N PRO A 112 17.42 2.95 1.74
CA PRO A 112 17.90 3.11 0.37
C PRO A 112 17.01 2.49 -0.73
N SER A 113 16.28 1.42 -0.39
CA SER A 113 15.34 0.75 -1.30
C SER A 113 13.94 1.34 -1.30
N ASP A 114 13.62 2.22 -0.36
CA ASP A 114 12.29 2.80 -0.19
C ASP A 114 12.12 4.04 -1.05
N HIS A 115 10.88 4.38 -1.36
CA HIS A 115 10.53 5.56 -2.13
C HIS A 115 9.38 6.30 -1.47
N ALA A 116 9.35 7.61 -1.63
CA ALA A 116 8.18 8.39 -1.28
C ALA A 116 7.83 9.39 -2.37
N LEU A 117 6.58 9.81 -2.37
CA LEU A 117 6.07 10.92 -3.15
C LEU A 117 5.30 11.88 -2.24
N LEU A 118 5.21 13.14 -2.65
CA LEU A 118 4.51 14.19 -1.92
C LEU A 118 3.45 14.83 -2.81
N LEU A 119 2.22 14.81 -2.34
CA LEU A 119 1.06 15.44 -2.95
C LEU A 119 0.46 16.46 -1.98
N GLY A 120 0.02 17.58 -2.50
CA GLY A 120 -0.83 18.52 -1.77
C GLY A 120 -2.24 18.47 -2.34
N PHE A 121 -3.25 18.53 -1.49
CA PHE A 121 -4.63 18.56 -1.93
C PHE A 121 -5.43 19.68 -1.21
N SER A 122 -6.38 20.23 -1.93
CA SER A 122 -7.39 21.16 -1.47
C SER A 122 -8.60 21.01 -2.39
N SER A 123 -8.99 22.02 -3.14
CA SER A 123 -9.92 21.90 -4.29
C SER A 123 -9.29 21.28 -5.54
N THR A 124 -8.01 20.96 -5.51
CA THR A 124 -7.25 20.28 -6.55
C THR A 124 -6.17 19.42 -5.92
N LEU A 125 -5.72 18.40 -6.65
CA LEU A 125 -4.58 17.56 -6.28
C LEU A 125 -3.33 18.01 -7.06
N VAL A 126 -2.23 18.30 -6.35
CA VAL A 126 -0.97 18.77 -6.95
C VAL A 126 0.18 17.87 -6.53
N LEU A 127 0.92 17.37 -7.52
CA LEU A 127 2.15 16.61 -7.27
C LEU A 127 3.31 17.57 -7.02
N TRP A 128 3.83 17.58 -5.78
CA TRP A 128 4.98 18.41 -5.39
C TRP A 128 6.32 17.70 -5.58
N GLN A 129 6.34 16.40 -5.34
CA GLN A 129 7.53 15.57 -5.58
C GLN A 129 7.06 14.16 -6.00
N ASP A 130 7.50 13.72 -7.17
CA ASP A 130 7.26 12.33 -7.61
C ASP A 130 8.24 11.36 -6.90
N PHE A 131 8.06 10.07 -7.11
CA PHE A 131 8.81 9.02 -6.42
C PHE A 131 10.31 9.31 -6.33
N THR A 132 10.83 9.30 -5.11
CA THR A 132 12.24 9.47 -4.82
C THR A 132 12.62 8.76 -3.53
N ALA A 133 13.87 8.26 -3.45
CA ALA A 133 14.47 7.77 -2.22
C ALA A 133 15.19 8.90 -1.43
N SER A 134 15.25 10.12 -1.98
CA SER A 134 15.95 11.24 -1.35
C SER A 134 15.04 12.03 -0.41
N SER A 135 15.28 11.89 0.90
CA SER A 135 14.61 12.72 1.92
C SER A 135 14.85 14.22 1.71
N GLU A 136 16.02 14.60 1.19
CA GLU A 136 16.33 16.01 0.90
C GLU A 136 15.43 16.60 -0.19
N ARG A 137 15.14 15.83 -1.26
CA ARG A 137 14.20 16.29 -2.30
C ARG A 137 12.79 16.45 -1.73
N LEU A 138 12.37 15.52 -0.89
CA LEU A 138 11.07 15.59 -0.22
C LEU A 138 11.00 16.78 0.74
N LYS A 139 12.04 17.01 1.54
CA LYS A 139 12.13 18.20 2.43
C LYS A 139 12.10 19.52 1.65
N LYS A 140 12.80 19.57 0.52
CA LYS A 140 12.74 20.74 -0.36
C LYS A 140 11.33 20.98 -0.89
N ALA A 141 10.64 19.93 -1.32
CA ALA A 141 9.26 20.01 -1.78
C ALA A 141 8.29 20.40 -0.65
N LEU A 142 8.46 19.82 0.57
CA LEU A 142 7.73 20.25 1.77
C LEU A 142 7.87 21.73 2.04
N GLY A 143 9.11 22.27 1.93
CA GLY A 143 9.36 23.71 2.11
C GLY A 143 8.64 24.60 1.09
N GLN A 144 8.28 24.06 -0.06
CA GLN A 144 7.53 24.76 -1.12
C GLN A 144 6.02 24.65 -0.98
N LEU A 145 5.51 23.73 -0.15
CA LEU A 145 4.07 23.62 0.10
C LEU A 145 3.51 24.96 0.57
N HIS A 146 2.43 25.38 -0.02
CA HIS A 146 1.71 26.57 0.41
C HIS A 146 0.21 26.36 0.16
N ALA A 147 -0.61 27.04 0.94
CA ALA A 147 -2.03 27.00 0.71
C ALA A 147 -2.34 27.45 -0.74
N ILE A 148 -2.99 26.58 -1.50
CA ILE A 148 -3.40 26.89 -2.86
C ILE A 148 -4.66 27.74 -2.76
N PRO A 149 -4.60 29.07 -3.07
CA PRO A 149 -5.77 29.90 -3.04
C PRO A 149 -6.70 29.46 -4.18
N PHE A 150 -7.98 29.33 -3.87
CA PHE A 150 -8.98 29.16 -4.90
C PHE A 150 -8.95 30.38 -5.83
N ARG A 151 -8.63 30.14 -7.10
CA ARG A 151 -8.66 31.19 -8.15
C ARG A 151 -9.97 31.07 -8.91
N GLY A 152 -10.98 31.77 -8.46
CA GLY A 152 -12.26 31.87 -9.13
C GLY A 152 -13.33 32.41 -8.17
N LEU A 153 -14.27 33.17 -8.69
CA LEU A 153 -15.52 33.39 -7.99
C LEU A 153 -16.42 32.19 -8.33
N PRO A 154 -17.01 31.51 -7.32
CA PRO A 154 -18.01 30.50 -7.64
C PRO A 154 -19.12 31.15 -8.46
N ALA A 155 -19.60 30.48 -9.48
CA ALA A 155 -20.79 30.94 -10.20
C ALA A 155 -21.94 31.05 -9.22
N ILE A 156 -22.84 31.98 -9.46
CA ILE A 156 -24.02 32.21 -8.60
C ILE A 156 -24.73 30.85 -8.42
N GLY A 157 -24.84 30.38 -7.19
CA GLY A 157 -25.47 29.11 -6.84
C GLY A 157 -24.52 27.90 -6.75
N GLN A 158 -23.21 28.09 -6.96
CA GLN A 158 -22.22 27.04 -6.70
C GLN A 158 -21.59 27.22 -5.31
N SER A 159 -21.44 26.09 -4.59
CA SER A 159 -20.67 26.06 -3.35
C SER A 159 -19.21 26.38 -3.62
N MET A 160 -18.50 26.97 -2.66
CA MET A 160 -17.04 27.07 -2.71
C MET A 160 -16.46 25.67 -2.87
N PRO A 161 -15.45 25.47 -3.76
CA PRO A 161 -14.78 24.19 -3.84
C PRO A 161 -14.22 23.81 -2.49
N GLY A 162 -14.60 22.66 -2.03
CA GLY A 162 -14.19 22.13 -0.74
C GLY A 162 -12.88 21.33 -0.81
N THR A 163 -12.53 20.72 0.29
CA THR A 163 -11.40 19.79 0.38
C THR A 163 -11.77 18.45 -0.26
N LEU A 164 -10.93 17.96 -1.18
CA LEU A 164 -11.13 16.75 -1.98
C LEU A 164 -10.39 15.57 -1.36
N LEU A 165 -10.74 15.17 -0.14
CA LEU A 165 -10.03 14.13 0.61
C LEU A 165 -10.15 12.76 -0.07
N TYR A 166 -11.37 12.34 -0.42
CA TYR A 166 -11.60 11.03 -1.05
C TYR A 166 -11.07 10.98 -2.48
N ASP A 167 -11.24 12.05 -3.26
CA ASP A 167 -10.65 12.16 -4.58
C ASP A 167 -9.14 12.07 -4.54
N ALA A 168 -8.48 12.71 -3.57
CA ALA A 168 -7.03 12.66 -3.41
C ALA A 168 -6.55 11.24 -3.11
N ALA A 169 -7.23 10.52 -2.21
CA ALA A 169 -6.91 9.13 -1.90
C ALA A 169 -7.13 8.21 -3.12
N TYR A 170 -8.27 8.33 -3.78
CA TYR A 170 -8.65 7.55 -4.95
C TYR A 170 -7.68 7.75 -6.11
N GLN A 171 -7.41 9.00 -6.50
CA GLN A 171 -6.53 9.32 -7.62
C GLN A 171 -5.08 8.92 -7.34
N THR A 172 -4.62 9.07 -6.09
CA THR A 172 -3.28 8.62 -5.69
C THR A 172 -3.17 7.10 -5.78
N ALA A 173 -4.16 6.36 -5.27
CA ALA A 173 -4.17 4.91 -5.36
C ALA A 173 -4.15 4.44 -6.82
N LYS A 174 -5.09 4.88 -7.65
CA LYS A 174 -5.20 4.45 -9.07
C LYS A 174 -4.11 5.02 -9.98
N GLY A 175 -3.75 6.27 -9.80
CA GLY A 175 -2.84 6.97 -10.71
C GLY A 175 -1.36 6.75 -10.39
N LYS A 176 -1.00 6.62 -9.11
CA LYS A 176 0.39 6.51 -8.67
C LYS A 176 0.73 5.13 -8.11
N LEU A 177 -0.07 4.57 -7.21
CA LEU A 177 0.29 3.37 -6.46
C LEU A 177 -0.07 2.04 -7.15
N ALA A 178 -0.99 2.05 -8.11
CA ALA A 178 -1.48 0.83 -8.77
C ALA A 178 -0.38 0.03 -9.49
N ARG A 179 0.67 0.71 -9.98
CA ARG A 179 1.77 0.08 -10.73
C ARG A 179 3.04 -0.12 -9.91
N VAL A 180 3.00 0.24 -8.63
CA VAL A 180 4.15 0.12 -7.73
C VAL A 180 4.11 -1.23 -7.03
N PRO A 181 5.14 -2.07 -7.16
CA PRO A 181 5.24 -3.32 -6.43
C PRO A 181 5.61 -3.09 -4.96
N GLY A 182 5.51 -4.13 -4.15
CA GLY A 182 5.94 -4.10 -2.76
C GLY A 182 4.92 -3.48 -1.80
N ARG A 183 5.41 -3.06 -0.65
CA ARG A 183 4.61 -2.50 0.45
C ARG A 183 4.27 -1.05 0.15
N LYS A 184 3.03 -0.68 0.42
CA LYS A 184 2.54 0.68 0.16
C LYS A 184 1.81 1.25 1.36
N ALA A 185 2.14 2.48 1.71
CA ALA A 185 1.44 3.26 2.71
C ALA A 185 1.03 4.62 2.14
N MET A 186 -0.13 5.09 2.52
CA MET A 186 -0.63 6.43 2.24
C MET A 186 -0.81 7.15 3.57
N LEU A 187 -0.07 8.24 3.78
CA LEU A 187 -0.18 9.10 4.94
C LEU A 187 -0.97 10.35 4.54
N ILE A 188 -2.08 10.58 5.18
CA ILE A 188 -2.94 11.74 4.90
C ILE A 188 -2.93 12.65 6.13
N VAL A 189 -2.42 13.88 5.96
CA VAL A 189 -2.35 14.90 6.99
C VAL A 189 -3.36 15.98 6.65
N SER A 190 -4.42 16.13 7.46
CA SER A 190 -5.56 17.01 7.16
C SER A 190 -6.35 17.33 8.42
N ASP A 191 -7.21 18.37 8.38
CA ASP A 191 -8.28 18.57 9.37
C ASP A 191 -9.40 17.53 9.21
N GLY A 192 -9.30 16.71 8.16
CA GLY A 192 -10.13 15.56 7.92
C GLY A 192 -11.45 15.84 7.22
N LEU A 193 -11.77 17.09 6.91
CA LEU A 193 -13.01 17.41 6.22
C LEU A 193 -12.96 16.96 4.75
N ASP A 194 -14.06 16.37 4.31
CA ASP A 194 -14.34 16.13 2.89
C ASP A 194 -15.67 16.79 2.55
N ASN A 195 -15.64 17.82 1.72
CA ASN A 195 -16.81 18.57 1.35
C ASN A 195 -16.87 18.94 -0.14
N GLY A 196 -16.01 18.30 -0.95
CA GLY A 196 -15.89 18.59 -2.37
C GLY A 196 -15.59 17.40 -3.26
N SER A 197 -15.28 16.22 -2.71
CA SER A 197 -14.97 15.05 -3.53
C SER A 197 -16.16 14.63 -4.40
N GLN A 198 -15.84 14.17 -5.61
CA GLN A 198 -16.78 13.52 -6.52
C GLN A 198 -16.89 12.02 -6.22
N GLU A 199 -15.78 11.42 -5.84
CA GLU A 199 -15.73 10.02 -5.40
C GLU A 199 -16.29 9.88 -3.98
N HIS A 200 -16.97 8.76 -3.73
CA HIS A 200 -17.48 8.45 -2.41
C HIS A 200 -16.44 7.71 -1.55
N LEU A 201 -16.67 7.66 -0.25
CA LEU A 201 -15.81 6.94 0.69
C LEU A 201 -15.53 5.49 0.25
N ASP A 202 -16.57 4.79 -0.20
CA ASP A 202 -16.44 3.38 -0.60
C ASP A 202 -15.58 3.22 -1.86
N ASP A 203 -15.64 4.15 -2.82
CA ASP A 203 -14.80 4.16 -4.03
C ASP A 203 -13.34 4.39 -3.67
N ALA A 204 -13.06 5.31 -2.75
CA ALA A 204 -11.72 5.56 -2.25
C ALA A 204 -11.15 4.36 -1.50
N ILE A 205 -11.96 3.70 -0.64
CA ILE A 205 -11.56 2.48 0.06
C ILE A 205 -11.26 1.35 -0.95
N GLU A 206 -12.13 1.14 -1.94
CA GLU A 206 -11.93 0.12 -2.98
C GLU A 206 -10.62 0.36 -3.74
N ALA A 207 -10.38 1.58 -4.20
CA ALA A 207 -9.18 1.94 -4.94
C ALA A 207 -7.91 1.69 -4.13
N VAL A 208 -7.91 2.06 -2.85
CA VAL A 208 -6.77 1.87 -1.93
C VAL A 208 -6.55 0.39 -1.65
N GLN A 209 -7.61 -0.38 -1.37
CA GLN A 209 -7.50 -1.82 -1.12
C GLN A 209 -7.05 -2.60 -2.35
N ALA A 210 -7.51 -2.23 -3.55
CA ALA A 210 -7.09 -2.84 -4.81
C ALA A 210 -5.59 -2.69 -5.06
N THR A 211 -4.95 -1.65 -4.51
CA THR A 211 -3.50 -1.45 -4.59
C THR A 211 -2.72 -2.04 -3.42
N ASN A 212 -3.38 -2.73 -2.48
CA ASN A 212 -2.78 -3.23 -1.23
C ASN A 212 -2.09 -2.11 -0.43
N THR A 213 -2.67 -0.93 -0.38
CA THR A 213 -2.14 0.23 0.33
C THR A 213 -2.78 0.35 1.70
N ILE A 214 -2.00 0.61 2.74
CA ILE A 214 -2.48 0.92 4.09
C ILE A 214 -2.57 2.43 4.24
N VAL A 215 -3.69 2.94 4.75
CA VAL A 215 -3.89 4.37 4.99
C VAL A 215 -3.69 4.70 6.45
N TYR A 216 -2.86 5.72 6.71
CA TYR A 216 -2.74 6.37 8.01
C TYR A 216 -3.23 7.80 7.90
N GLY A 217 -4.17 8.17 8.77
CA GLY A 217 -4.67 9.54 8.88
C GLY A 217 -4.04 10.26 10.07
N VAL A 218 -3.55 11.47 9.86
CA VAL A 218 -3.14 12.40 10.92
C VAL A 218 -4.09 13.58 10.89
N CYS A 219 -4.97 13.65 11.89
CA CYS A 219 -6.01 14.66 12.00
C CYS A 219 -5.60 15.73 13.01
N TYR A 220 -5.65 17.01 12.60
CA TYR A 220 -5.34 18.15 13.48
C TYR A 220 -6.54 19.07 13.70
N ASP A 221 -7.77 18.59 13.47
CA ASP A 221 -8.97 19.34 13.78
C ASP A 221 -9.18 19.49 15.28
N GLN A 222 -9.08 20.70 15.79
CA GLN A 222 -9.31 20.99 17.22
C GLN A 222 -10.76 20.73 17.65
N LYS A 223 -11.71 20.68 16.74
CA LYS A 223 -13.13 20.40 17.01
C LYS A 223 -13.51 18.94 16.76
N PHE A 224 -12.60 18.11 16.26
CA PHE A 224 -12.79 16.68 15.98
C PHE A 224 -13.92 16.32 15.03
N SER A 225 -14.51 17.29 14.35
CA SER A 225 -15.66 17.06 13.46
C SER A 225 -15.26 16.34 12.16
N GLY A 226 -14.06 16.63 11.64
CA GLY A 226 -13.55 16.08 10.38
C GLY A 226 -12.78 14.75 10.55
N CYS A 227 -12.29 14.45 11.74
CA CYS A 227 -11.45 13.27 11.95
C CYS A 227 -12.14 11.94 11.64
N SER A 228 -13.47 11.89 11.70
CA SER A 228 -14.26 10.70 11.34
C SER A 228 -14.11 10.29 9.86
N PHE A 229 -13.95 11.23 8.95
CA PHE A 229 -13.74 10.95 7.52
C PHE A 229 -12.42 10.21 7.30
N LEU A 230 -11.32 10.70 7.90
CA LEU A 230 -10.01 10.04 7.88
C LEU A 230 -10.06 8.66 8.55
N LYS A 231 -10.74 8.54 9.68
CA LYS A 231 -10.90 7.27 10.38
C LYS A 231 -11.62 6.24 9.52
N ASN A 232 -12.73 6.64 8.90
CA ASN A 232 -13.53 5.77 8.05
C ASN A 232 -12.77 5.31 6.78
N LEU A 233 -11.84 6.12 6.28
CA LEU A 233 -10.98 5.74 5.17
C LEU A 233 -9.82 4.83 5.62
N ALA A 234 -9.20 5.12 6.77
CA ALA A 234 -7.99 4.41 7.21
C ALA A 234 -8.28 3.00 7.74
N GLU A 235 -9.24 2.85 8.67
CA GLU A 235 -9.48 1.56 9.36
C GLU A 235 -9.80 0.39 8.42
N PRO A 236 -10.61 0.55 7.35
CA PRO A 236 -10.87 -0.55 6.42
C PRO A 236 -9.65 -1.06 5.67
N THR A 237 -8.59 -0.25 5.56
CA THR A 237 -7.36 -0.59 4.84
C THR A 237 -6.31 -1.29 5.73
N GLY A 238 -6.58 -1.41 7.03
CA GLY A 238 -5.65 -1.98 8.02
C GLY A 238 -4.77 -0.95 8.72
N GLY A 239 -4.94 0.32 8.40
CA GLY A 239 -4.31 1.43 9.11
C GLY A 239 -5.22 2.03 10.18
N ARG A 240 -4.90 3.24 10.59
CA ARG A 240 -5.67 3.97 11.60
C ARG A 240 -5.49 5.48 11.50
N MET A 241 -6.38 6.21 12.17
CA MET A 241 -6.31 7.65 12.31
C MET A 241 -5.75 8.02 13.69
N PHE A 242 -4.94 9.07 13.71
CA PHE A 242 -4.38 9.67 14.90
C PHE A 242 -4.83 11.13 15.01
N GLU A 243 -5.09 11.57 16.23
CA GLU A 243 -5.40 12.96 16.54
C GLU A 243 -4.11 13.67 16.99
N ALA A 244 -3.68 14.66 16.20
CA ALA A 244 -2.57 15.53 16.57
C ALA A 244 -3.07 16.68 17.46
N GLY A 245 -2.35 17.01 18.52
CA GLY A 245 -2.69 18.08 19.43
C GLY A 245 -2.07 17.92 20.82
N LYS A 246 -2.77 18.39 21.85
CA LYS A 246 -2.24 18.44 23.22
C LYS A 246 -1.77 17.10 23.81
N LYS A 247 -2.39 15.99 23.38
CA LYS A 247 -2.06 14.65 23.90
C LYS A 247 -0.92 13.99 23.17
N ARG A 248 -0.71 14.34 21.92
CA ARG A 248 0.29 13.72 21.03
C ARG A 248 0.65 14.68 19.92
N THR A 249 1.93 14.96 19.76
CA THR A 249 2.44 15.79 18.67
C THR A 249 2.41 15.05 17.33
N ILE A 250 2.46 15.77 16.22
CA ILE A 250 2.55 15.19 14.87
C ILE A 250 3.81 14.32 14.76
N GLU A 251 4.90 14.74 15.38
CA GLU A 251 6.16 14.00 15.38
C GLU A 251 6.04 12.65 16.10
N GLU A 252 5.45 12.63 17.29
CA GLU A 252 5.18 11.37 18.01
C GLU A 252 4.28 10.42 17.20
N ILE A 253 3.30 10.98 16.46
CA ILE A 253 2.44 10.21 15.58
C ILE A 253 3.25 9.59 14.45
N PHE A 254 4.10 10.36 13.80
CA PHE A 254 4.94 9.86 12.72
C PHE A 254 5.92 8.78 13.18
N GLN A 255 6.49 8.91 14.38
CA GLN A 255 7.31 7.85 14.97
C GLN A 255 6.52 6.55 15.18
N ILE A 256 5.27 6.64 15.65
CA ILE A 256 4.41 5.45 15.80
C ILE A 256 4.10 4.83 14.44
N ILE A 257 3.78 5.63 13.43
CA ILE A 257 3.50 5.14 12.07
C ILE A 257 4.74 4.47 11.49
N GLU A 258 5.92 5.06 11.68
CA GLU A 258 7.19 4.44 11.25
C GLU A 258 7.39 3.06 11.88
N GLN A 259 7.23 2.97 13.21
CA GLN A 259 7.35 1.71 13.93
C GLN A 259 6.34 0.67 13.43
N GLU A 260 5.08 1.05 13.21
CA GLU A 260 4.07 0.15 12.64
C GLU A 260 4.44 -0.32 11.25
N LEU A 261 4.88 0.59 10.39
CA LEU A 261 5.31 0.24 9.04
C LEU A 261 6.52 -0.73 9.04
N ARG A 262 7.35 -0.71 10.07
CA ARG A 262 8.53 -1.58 10.20
C ARG A 262 8.27 -2.87 10.97
N SER A 263 7.09 -3.01 11.58
CA SER A 263 6.74 -4.14 12.46
C SER A 263 5.56 -4.96 11.92
N GLN A 264 5.37 -4.98 10.61
CA GLN A 264 4.27 -5.71 9.97
C GLN A 264 4.59 -7.19 9.81
N TYR A 265 3.57 -8.02 10.01
CA TYR A 265 3.56 -9.40 9.55
C TYR A 265 2.94 -9.48 8.17
N SER A 266 3.50 -10.32 7.32
CA SER A 266 2.97 -10.68 6.01
C SER A 266 2.47 -12.11 6.04
N ILE A 267 1.18 -12.28 5.81
CA ILE A 267 0.50 -13.58 5.83
C ILE A 267 -0.02 -13.86 4.43
N GLY A 268 0.51 -14.92 3.79
CA GLY A 268 0.07 -15.35 2.46
C GLY A 268 -0.77 -16.61 2.53
N PHE A 269 -1.93 -16.61 1.85
CA PHE A 269 -2.77 -17.79 1.69
C PHE A 269 -3.29 -17.93 0.26
N ALA A 270 -3.57 -19.17 -0.15
CA ALA A 270 -4.28 -19.45 -1.40
C ALA A 270 -5.77 -19.50 -1.08
N PRO A 271 -6.63 -18.65 -1.67
CA PRO A 271 -8.04 -18.65 -1.40
C PRO A 271 -8.70 -19.99 -1.73
N ILE A 272 -9.54 -20.50 -0.84
CA ILE A 272 -10.40 -21.66 -1.16
C ILE A 272 -11.39 -21.28 -2.25
N ASN A 273 -11.89 -20.04 -2.23
CA ASN A 273 -12.70 -19.48 -3.30
C ASN A 273 -11.80 -18.84 -4.38
N ALA A 274 -11.41 -19.61 -5.38
CA ALA A 274 -10.55 -19.16 -6.48
C ALA A 274 -11.30 -18.40 -7.60
N ALA A 275 -12.55 -17.97 -7.40
CA ALA A 275 -13.31 -17.26 -8.43
C ALA A 275 -12.75 -15.86 -8.69
N HIS A 276 -12.44 -15.57 -9.96
CA HIS A 276 -12.05 -14.24 -10.45
C HIS A 276 -13.30 -13.44 -10.83
N ASP A 277 -14.10 -13.07 -9.84
CA ASP A 277 -15.41 -12.43 -10.05
C ASP A 277 -15.46 -10.95 -9.68
N GLY A 278 -14.30 -10.38 -9.28
CA GLY A 278 -14.19 -8.99 -8.85
C GLY A 278 -14.92 -8.66 -7.54
N LYS A 279 -15.48 -9.66 -6.84
CA LYS A 279 -16.26 -9.41 -5.62
C LYS A 279 -15.36 -9.19 -4.40
N PHE A 280 -15.89 -8.46 -3.45
CA PHE A 280 -15.24 -8.26 -2.16
C PHE A 280 -15.23 -9.56 -1.35
N ARG A 281 -14.08 -9.89 -0.76
CA ARG A 281 -13.84 -11.00 0.15
C ARG A 281 -13.50 -10.44 1.52
N LYS A 282 -14.33 -10.76 2.51
CA LYS A 282 -14.11 -10.29 3.89
C LYS A 282 -12.98 -11.07 4.53
N LEU A 283 -12.00 -10.35 5.11
CA LEU A 283 -10.89 -10.94 5.85
C LEU A 283 -11.06 -10.75 7.36
N GLN A 284 -10.64 -11.76 8.10
CA GLN A 284 -10.48 -11.72 9.55
C GLN A 284 -9.16 -12.39 9.90
N VAL A 285 -8.31 -11.67 10.62
CA VAL A 285 -7.08 -12.21 11.20
C VAL A 285 -7.20 -12.14 12.70
N LYS A 286 -6.89 -13.24 13.38
CA LYS A 286 -6.88 -13.35 14.84
C LYS A 286 -5.53 -13.86 15.29
N VAL A 287 -5.15 -13.49 16.50
CA VAL A 287 -4.01 -14.04 17.22
C VAL A 287 -4.54 -14.84 18.40
N HIS A 288 -3.96 -16.01 18.64
CA HIS A 288 -4.40 -16.91 19.70
C HIS A 288 -4.10 -16.36 21.10
N THR A 289 -3.07 -15.50 21.22
CA THR A 289 -2.70 -14.86 22.50
C THR A 289 -3.74 -13.84 22.94
N PRO A 290 -4.36 -14.01 24.13
CA PRO A 290 -5.35 -13.08 24.64
C PRO A 290 -4.78 -11.68 24.90
N GLY A 291 -5.61 -10.66 24.71
CA GLY A 291 -5.26 -9.27 25.00
C GLY A 291 -4.48 -8.56 23.88
N LEU A 292 -4.14 -9.26 22.80
CA LEU A 292 -3.54 -8.65 21.62
C LEU A 292 -4.61 -8.17 20.65
N ARG A 293 -4.30 -7.09 19.91
CA ARG A 293 -5.15 -6.50 18.88
C ARG A 293 -4.44 -6.58 17.55
N VAL A 294 -5.16 -7.01 16.52
CA VAL A 294 -4.65 -7.09 15.15
C VAL A 294 -5.25 -5.95 14.33
N SER A 295 -4.39 -5.14 13.73
CA SER A 295 -4.78 -4.16 12.71
C SER A 295 -4.52 -4.77 11.33
N VAL A 296 -5.58 -4.93 10.55
CA VAL A 296 -5.56 -5.61 9.24
C VAL A 296 -6.67 -5.03 8.36
N ARG A 297 -6.50 -5.07 7.04
CA ARG A 297 -7.56 -4.68 6.11
C ARG A 297 -8.81 -5.55 6.29
N ARG A 298 -9.99 -4.95 6.14
CA ARG A 298 -11.27 -5.65 6.31
C ARG A 298 -11.56 -6.70 5.23
N GLY A 299 -10.86 -6.61 4.11
CA GLY A 299 -11.03 -7.51 2.99
C GLY A 299 -10.20 -7.10 1.77
N TYR A 300 -10.49 -7.72 0.66
CA TYR A 300 -9.89 -7.43 -0.65
C TYR A 300 -10.89 -7.74 -1.76
N TYR A 301 -10.63 -7.20 -2.94
CA TYR A 301 -11.41 -7.54 -4.14
C TYR A 301 -10.71 -8.69 -4.88
N ALA A 302 -11.45 -9.74 -5.18
CA ALA A 302 -10.97 -10.84 -6.03
C ALA A 302 -10.53 -10.28 -7.39
N PRO A 303 -9.56 -10.89 -8.07
CA PRO A 303 -9.21 -10.51 -9.44
C PRO A 303 -10.46 -10.49 -10.34
N ARG A 304 -10.43 -9.65 -11.36
CA ARG A 304 -11.45 -9.69 -12.42
C ARG A 304 -10.95 -10.60 -13.54
N PRO A 305 -11.87 -11.22 -14.32
CA PRO A 305 -11.52 -12.06 -15.47
C PRO A 305 -10.66 -11.32 -16.49
#